data_1ecc1f85f8e68b3fb8e7067307cd0d08
#
_entry.id   1ecc1f85f8e68b3fb8e7067307cd0d08
#
_cell.length_a   1.000
_cell.length_b   1.000
_cell.length_c   1.000
_cell.angle_alpha   90.00
_cell.angle_beta   90.00
_cell.angle_gamma   90.00
#
_symmetry.space_group_name_H-M   'P 1'
#
loop_
_entity.id
_entity.type
_entity.pdbx_description
1 polymer ?
#
loop_
_entity_poly.entity_id
_entity_poly.type
_entity_poly.pdbx_seq_one_letter_code
_entity_poly.pdbx_strand_id
1 'polypeptide(L)'
;MGKRIVIALGGNALGKNLPEQMAAVHHTAKAVADLIEEGHEIVIVHGNGPQVGMINIAMTTLSREDPSHPMAPMSVCTAMSEGYIGYDLQNSLREELLDREIHKAVSTILTQVEVDPNDPAFQHPTKPIGTFMTEEEAEEMRRRGADVRVLKGLDQVLAFLKEVDSGGVYPP
;
A
#
# COMPACT_ATOMS: atom_id res chain seq x y z
N MET A 1 -26.73 3.22 -21.20
CA MET A 1 -25.61 4.18 -21.31
C MET A 1 -24.64 3.90 -20.18
N GLY A 2 -23.40 3.54 -20.48
CA GLY A 2 -22.40 3.18 -19.50
C GLY A 2 -22.10 4.35 -18.55
N LYS A 3 -21.76 4.05 -17.30
CA LYS A 3 -21.33 5.02 -16.29
C LYS A 3 -19.82 4.95 -16.12
N ARG A 4 -19.21 6.03 -15.64
CA ARG A 4 -17.85 6.00 -15.10
C ARG A 4 -17.94 5.73 -13.61
N ILE A 5 -17.29 4.63 -13.16
CA ILE A 5 -17.37 4.15 -11.78
C ILE A 5 -15.95 4.13 -11.19
N VAL A 6 -15.79 4.72 -10.01
CA VAL A 6 -14.56 4.63 -9.22
C VAL A 6 -14.76 3.59 -8.13
N ILE A 7 -13.87 2.59 -8.11
CA ILE A 7 -13.87 1.51 -7.10
C ILE A 7 -12.67 1.73 -6.18
N ALA A 8 -12.93 1.90 -4.89
CA ALA A 8 -11.88 2.05 -3.89
C ALA A 8 -11.66 0.71 -3.17
N LEU A 9 -10.44 0.16 -3.30
CA LEU A 9 -10.00 -1.04 -2.59
C LEU A 9 -9.19 -0.61 -1.37
N GLY A 10 -9.74 -0.80 -0.17
CA GLY A 10 -9.02 -0.54 1.08
C GLY A 10 -7.78 -1.44 1.21
N GLY A 11 -6.77 -1.01 1.98
CA GLY A 11 -5.52 -1.75 2.13
C GLY A 11 -5.69 -3.18 2.64
N ASN A 12 -6.69 -3.44 3.46
CA ASN A 12 -7.01 -4.80 3.95
C ASN A 12 -7.75 -5.67 2.90
N ALA A 13 -8.31 -5.06 1.86
CA ALA A 13 -9.01 -5.79 0.80
C ALA A 13 -8.06 -6.55 -0.14
N LEU A 14 -6.77 -6.27 -0.07
CA LEU A 14 -5.74 -6.85 -0.95
C LEU A 14 -4.88 -7.93 -0.24
N GLY A 15 -5.27 -8.36 0.97
CA GLY A 15 -4.51 -9.35 1.73
C GLY A 15 -3.22 -8.80 2.37
N LYS A 16 -2.52 -9.64 3.12
CA LYS A 16 -1.34 -9.29 3.91
C LYS A 16 -0.03 -9.82 3.34
N ASN A 17 -0.10 -10.72 2.38
CA ASN A 17 1.04 -11.36 1.73
C ASN A 17 0.71 -11.66 0.26
N LEU A 18 1.71 -12.09 -0.51
CA LEU A 18 1.56 -12.34 -1.95
C LEU A 18 0.46 -13.36 -2.29
N PRO A 19 0.34 -14.54 -1.67
CA PRO A 19 -0.73 -15.49 -1.98
C PRO A 19 -2.14 -14.94 -1.70
N GLU A 20 -2.30 -14.23 -0.59
CA GLU A 20 -3.58 -13.58 -0.25
C GLU A 20 -3.93 -12.47 -1.24
N GLN A 21 -2.94 -11.66 -1.65
CA GLN A 21 -3.13 -10.63 -2.65
C GLN A 21 -3.56 -11.22 -3.99
N MET A 22 -2.87 -12.24 -4.47
CA MET A 22 -3.24 -12.91 -5.72
C MET A 22 -4.68 -13.45 -5.71
N ALA A 23 -5.10 -14.07 -4.60
CA ALA A 23 -6.48 -14.53 -4.44
C ALA A 23 -7.49 -13.37 -4.42
N ALA A 24 -7.18 -12.29 -3.70
CA ALA A 24 -8.03 -11.12 -3.58
C ALA A 24 -8.19 -10.36 -4.91
N VAL A 25 -7.11 -10.16 -5.65
CA VAL A 25 -7.18 -9.47 -6.96
C VAL A 25 -7.90 -10.31 -8.00
N HIS A 26 -7.75 -11.64 -7.98
CA HIS A 26 -8.49 -12.53 -8.88
C HIS A 26 -10.01 -12.47 -8.61
N HIS A 27 -10.41 -12.45 -7.33
CA HIS A 27 -11.82 -12.26 -6.97
C HIS A 27 -12.35 -10.88 -7.40
N THR A 28 -11.57 -9.82 -7.16
CA THR A 28 -11.91 -8.45 -7.55
C THR A 28 -12.04 -8.30 -9.07
N ALA A 29 -11.15 -8.95 -9.83
CA ALA A 29 -11.15 -8.90 -11.29
C ALA A 29 -12.48 -9.39 -11.88
N LYS A 30 -13.07 -10.44 -11.34
CA LYS A 30 -14.38 -10.97 -11.77
C LYS A 30 -15.48 -9.93 -11.61
N ALA A 31 -15.59 -9.34 -10.42
CA ALA A 31 -16.60 -8.32 -10.15
C ALA A 31 -16.41 -7.05 -11.00
N VAL A 32 -15.15 -6.67 -11.26
CA VAL A 32 -14.84 -5.53 -12.15
C VAL A 32 -15.18 -5.85 -13.60
N ALA A 33 -14.90 -7.08 -14.06
CA ALA A 33 -15.22 -7.53 -15.40
C ALA A 33 -16.73 -7.54 -15.65
N ASP A 34 -17.56 -7.94 -14.65
CA ASP A 34 -19.02 -7.86 -14.74
C ASP A 34 -19.48 -6.42 -15.08
N LEU A 35 -18.95 -5.42 -14.38
CA LEU A 35 -19.29 -4.02 -14.63
C LEU A 35 -18.80 -3.53 -16.01
N ILE A 36 -17.64 -4.02 -16.47
CA ILE A 36 -17.11 -3.70 -17.80
C ILE A 36 -17.99 -4.30 -18.89
N GLU A 37 -18.45 -5.53 -18.70
CA GLU A 37 -19.35 -6.23 -19.62
C GLU A 37 -20.69 -5.52 -19.74
N GLU A 38 -21.19 -4.91 -18.65
CA GLU A 38 -22.37 -4.03 -18.66
C GLU A 38 -22.14 -2.69 -19.38
N GLY A 39 -20.94 -2.43 -19.88
CA GLY A 39 -20.58 -1.24 -20.64
C GLY A 39 -20.11 -0.08 -19.79
N HIS A 40 -19.68 -0.30 -18.56
CA HIS A 40 -19.17 0.75 -17.68
C HIS A 40 -17.67 1.01 -17.90
N GLU A 41 -17.24 2.26 -17.61
CA GLU A 41 -15.83 2.66 -17.53
C GLU A 41 -15.39 2.60 -16.08
N ILE A 42 -14.33 1.87 -15.79
CA ILE A 42 -13.89 1.62 -14.42
C ILE A 42 -12.55 2.30 -14.13
N VAL A 43 -12.47 2.96 -12.99
CA VAL A 43 -11.21 3.43 -12.37
C VAL A 43 -11.10 2.73 -11.02
N ILE A 44 -9.98 2.03 -10.80
CA ILE A 44 -9.68 1.40 -9.51
C ILE A 44 -8.66 2.27 -8.78
N VAL A 45 -8.94 2.60 -7.53
CA VAL A 45 -7.99 3.19 -6.59
C VAL A 45 -7.80 2.24 -5.41
N HIS A 46 -6.59 2.15 -4.88
CA HIS A 46 -6.30 1.17 -3.82
C HIS A 46 -5.39 1.73 -2.74
N GLY A 47 -5.51 1.17 -1.54
CA GLY A 47 -4.53 1.34 -0.47
C GLY A 47 -3.34 0.37 -0.64
N ASN A 48 -2.33 0.50 0.23
CA ASN A 48 -1.08 -0.26 0.11
C ASN A 48 -0.45 -0.67 1.45
N GLY A 49 -1.14 -0.49 2.58
CA GLY A 49 -0.56 -0.62 3.91
C GLY A 49 0.33 -1.86 4.14
N PRO A 50 -0.19 -3.10 3.97
CA PRO A 50 0.62 -4.30 4.12
C PRO A 50 1.77 -4.39 3.12
N GLN A 51 1.55 -3.99 1.86
CA GLN A 51 2.50 -4.12 0.77
C GLN A 51 3.68 -3.14 0.93
N VAL A 52 3.41 -1.87 1.25
CA VAL A 52 4.47 -0.89 1.49
C VAL A 52 5.29 -1.25 2.73
N GLY A 53 4.65 -1.80 3.77
CA GLY A 53 5.34 -2.30 4.95
C GLY A 53 6.31 -3.44 4.63
N MET A 54 5.87 -4.42 3.85
CA MET A 54 6.71 -5.53 3.39
C MET A 54 7.91 -5.03 2.57
N ILE A 55 7.67 -4.12 1.62
CA ILE A 55 8.74 -3.55 0.78
C ILE A 55 9.73 -2.77 1.64
N ASN A 56 9.25 -1.95 2.57
CA ASN A 56 10.10 -1.18 3.46
C ASN A 56 11.00 -2.08 4.33
N ILE A 57 10.45 -3.18 4.87
CA ILE A 57 11.21 -4.17 5.63
C ILE A 57 12.28 -4.82 4.73
N ALA A 58 11.93 -5.22 3.51
CA ALA A 58 12.87 -5.83 2.57
C ALA A 58 14.02 -4.88 2.22
N MET A 59 13.73 -3.61 1.90
CA MET A 59 14.73 -2.59 1.57
C MET A 59 15.61 -2.25 2.77
N THR A 60 15.04 -2.19 3.98
CA THR A 60 15.79 -1.97 5.23
C THR A 60 16.71 -3.14 5.52
N THR A 61 16.23 -4.37 5.33
CA THR A 61 17.05 -5.59 5.54
C THR A 61 18.21 -5.63 4.56
N LEU A 62 17.96 -5.37 3.29
CA LEU A 62 19.02 -5.29 2.27
C LEU A 62 20.09 -4.26 2.66
N SER A 63 19.68 -3.05 3.04
CA SER A 63 20.61 -1.99 3.45
C SER A 63 21.42 -2.35 4.70
N ARG A 64 20.89 -3.23 5.57
CA ARG A 64 21.58 -3.72 6.76
C ARG A 64 22.65 -4.76 6.40
N GLU A 65 22.31 -5.69 5.50
CA GLU A 65 23.20 -6.77 5.07
C GLU A 65 24.26 -6.30 4.08
N ASP A 66 23.92 -5.34 3.24
CA ASP A 66 24.82 -4.78 2.22
C ASP A 66 24.78 -3.23 2.23
N PRO A 67 25.75 -2.58 2.88
CA PRO A 67 25.84 -1.11 2.94
C PRO A 67 25.99 -0.39 1.60
N SER A 68 26.30 -1.10 0.51
CA SER A 68 26.30 -0.50 -0.82
C SER A 68 24.90 -0.19 -1.34
N HIS A 69 23.87 -0.73 -0.69
CA HIS A 69 22.46 -0.47 -0.97
C HIS A 69 21.87 0.41 0.12
N PRO A 70 21.81 1.74 -0.07
CA PRO A 70 21.21 2.63 0.92
C PRO A 70 19.72 2.33 1.10
N MET A 71 19.19 2.64 2.28
CA MET A 71 17.78 2.47 2.59
C MET A 71 16.92 3.29 1.63
N ALA A 72 15.91 2.66 1.05
CA ALA A 72 14.99 3.35 0.14
C ALA A 72 14.06 4.30 0.93
N PRO A 73 13.86 5.54 0.47
CA PRO A 73 12.86 6.43 1.05
C PRO A 73 11.46 5.82 0.99
N MET A 74 10.60 6.19 1.94
CA MET A 74 9.23 5.69 2.00
C MET A 74 8.43 6.00 0.73
N SER A 75 8.64 7.15 0.12
CA SER A 75 8.03 7.53 -1.17
C SER A 75 8.37 6.54 -2.30
N VAL A 76 9.61 6.05 -2.32
CA VAL A 76 10.03 5.01 -3.27
C VAL A 76 9.36 3.67 -2.97
N CYS A 77 9.29 3.27 -1.69
CA CYS A 77 8.57 2.06 -1.29
C CYS A 77 7.08 2.14 -1.64
N THR A 78 6.48 3.32 -1.51
CA THR A 78 5.09 3.58 -1.92
C THR A 78 4.93 3.41 -3.42
N ALA A 79 5.78 4.01 -4.25
CA ALA A 79 5.75 3.85 -5.69
C ALA A 79 5.95 2.38 -6.13
N MET A 80 6.86 1.65 -5.46
CA MET A 80 7.03 0.21 -5.67
C MET A 80 5.73 -0.55 -5.35
N SER A 81 5.03 -0.19 -4.27
CA SER A 81 3.76 -0.83 -3.90
C SER A 81 2.64 -0.52 -4.89
N GLU A 82 2.56 0.70 -5.43
CA GLU A 82 1.62 1.05 -6.50
C GLU A 82 1.86 0.16 -7.74
N GLY A 83 3.11 0.03 -8.15
CA GLY A 83 3.48 -0.82 -9.28
C GLY A 83 3.16 -2.29 -9.03
N TYR A 84 3.51 -2.81 -7.86
CA TYR A 84 3.27 -4.21 -7.48
C TYR A 84 1.77 -4.55 -7.45
N ILE A 85 0.96 -3.77 -6.75
CA ILE A 85 -0.48 -3.98 -6.66
C ILE A 85 -1.14 -3.76 -8.02
N GLY A 86 -0.77 -2.69 -8.71
CA GLY A 86 -1.31 -2.36 -10.02
C GLY A 86 -0.99 -3.43 -11.06
N TYR A 87 0.20 -4.02 -11.02
CA TYR A 87 0.58 -5.14 -11.88
C TYR A 87 -0.32 -6.35 -11.67
N ASP A 88 -0.56 -6.75 -10.42
CA ASP A 88 -1.41 -7.91 -10.11
C ASP A 88 -2.87 -7.66 -10.52
N LEU A 89 -3.42 -6.47 -10.21
CA LEU A 89 -4.77 -6.08 -10.62
C LEU A 89 -4.91 -6.06 -12.15
N GLN A 90 -3.94 -5.46 -12.85
CA GLN A 90 -3.94 -5.38 -14.31
C GLN A 90 -3.90 -6.77 -14.94
N ASN A 91 -3.03 -7.66 -14.46
CA ASN A 91 -2.90 -9.01 -15.00
C ASN A 91 -4.18 -9.82 -14.79
N SER A 92 -4.70 -9.86 -13.55
CA SER A 92 -5.91 -10.63 -13.24
C SER A 92 -7.13 -10.10 -14.00
N LEU A 93 -7.25 -8.77 -14.12
CA LEU A 93 -8.37 -8.20 -14.88
C LEU A 93 -8.26 -8.45 -16.38
N ARG A 94 -7.05 -8.36 -16.94
CA ARG A 94 -6.83 -8.68 -18.36
C ARG A 94 -7.11 -10.14 -18.66
N GLU A 95 -6.70 -11.07 -17.83
CA GLU A 95 -6.98 -12.48 -17.94
C GLU A 95 -8.49 -12.72 -17.96
N GLU A 96 -9.22 -12.21 -16.97
CA GLU A 96 -10.68 -12.34 -16.86
C GLU A 96 -11.42 -11.73 -18.07
N LEU A 97 -10.98 -10.58 -18.57
CA LEU A 97 -11.57 -9.94 -19.74
C LEU A 97 -11.33 -10.77 -21.02
N LEU A 98 -10.14 -11.35 -21.18
CA LEU A 98 -9.82 -12.21 -22.33
C LEU A 98 -10.63 -13.50 -22.30
N ASP A 99 -10.82 -14.10 -21.14
CA ASP A 99 -11.66 -15.30 -20.96
C ASP A 99 -13.14 -15.05 -21.34
N ARG A 100 -13.58 -13.79 -21.20
CA ARG A 100 -14.91 -13.33 -21.64
C ARG A 100 -14.95 -12.78 -23.07
N GLU A 101 -13.87 -12.90 -23.83
CA GLU A 101 -13.73 -12.34 -25.17
C GLU A 101 -13.89 -10.79 -25.24
N ILE A 102 -13.64 -10.10 -24.12
CA ILE A 102 -13.71 -8.64 -24.01
C ILE A 102 -12.34 -8.03 -24.29
N HIS A 103 -12.17 -7.39 -25.44
CA HIS A 103 -10.93 -6.73 -25.84
C HIS A 103 -10.90 -5.29 -25.35
N LYS A 104 -10.50 -5.09 -24.08
CA LYS A 104 -10.36 -3.77 -23.46
C LYS A 104 -8.98 -3.60 -22.84
N ALA A 105 -8.34 -2.48 -23.09
CA ALA A 105 -7.05 -2.15 -22.47
C ALA A 105 -7.22 -1.87 -20.99
N VAL A 106 -6.27 -2.38 -20.18
CA VAL A 106 -6.13 -2.09 -18.76
C VAL A 106 -4.74 -1.51 -18.55
N SER A 107 -4.62 -0.41 -17.80
CA SER A 107 -3.36 0.26 -17.54
C SER A 107 -3.24 0.62 -16.08
N THR A 108 -2.04 0.46 -15.53
CA THR A 108 -1.66 0.94 -14.20
C THR A 108 -0.98 2.30 -14.33
N ILE A 109 -1.35 3.24 -13.47
CA ILE A 109 -0.80 4.59 -13.42
C ILE A 109 -0.18 4.79 -12.04
N LEU A 110 1.09 5.17 -12.00
CA LEU A 110 1.72 5.66 -10.78
C LEU A 110 1.28 7.09 -10.54
N THR A 111 0.89 7.41 -9.32
CA THR A 111 0.38 8.72 -8.96
C THR A 111 1.35 9.46 -8.04
N GLN A 112 1.42 10.77 -8.19
CA GLN A 112 2.10 11.66 -7.25
C GLN A 112 1.10 12.68 -6.73
N VAL A 113 1.16 12.94 -5.43
CA VAL A 113 0.27 13.90 -4.76
C VAL A 113 1.11 15.04 -4.22
N GLU A 114 0.77 16.27 -4.62
CA GLU A 114 1.37 17.46 -4.02
C GLU A 114 0.90 17.62 -2.58
N VAL A 115 1.83 17.87 -1.67
CA VAL A 115 1.56 18.03 -0.23
C VAL A 115 2.05 19.39 0.24
N ASP A 116 1.39 19.97 1.26
CA ASP A 116 1.86 21.18 1.90
C ASP A 116 3.10 20.84 2.77
N PRO A 117 4.28 21.43 2.50
CA PRO A 117 5.48 21.18 3.28
C PRO A 117 5.36 21.60 4.75
N ASN A 118 4.35 22.38 5.10
CA ASN A 118 4.06 22.82 6.47
C ASN A 118 2.96 21.99 7.14
N ASP A 119 2.49 20.89 6.50
CA ASP A 119 1.49 20.03 7.11
C ASP A 119 1.98 19.50 8.46
N PRO A 120 1.18 19.63 9.54
CA PRO A 120 1.55 19.12 10.87
C PRO A 120 1.86 17.63 10.91
N ALA A 121 1.36 16.85 9.95
CA ALA A 121 1.65 15.41 9.83
C ALA A 121 3.14 15.10 9.66
N PHE A 122 3.95 16.04 9.13
CA PHE A 122 5.41 15.88 9.06
C PHE A 122 6.07 15.89 10.43
N GLN A 123 5.50 16.62 11.39
CA GLN A 123 6.03 16.72 12.75
C GLN A 123 5.35 15.74 13.70
N HIS A 124 4.11 15.36 13.41
CA HIS A 124 3.29 14.47 14.21
C HIS A 124 2.66 13.37 13.35
N PRO A 125 3.48 12.42 12.82
CA PRO A 125 2.98 11.31 12.01
C PRO A 125 2.08 10.43 12.87
N THR A 126 0.89 10.10 12.35
CA THR A 126 -0.14 9.34 13.09
C THR A 126 -0.28 7.91 12.63
N LYS A 127 0.17 7.58 11.42
CA LYS A 127 0.04 6.23 10.87
C LYS A 127 1.37 5.49 10.83
N PRO A 128 1.55 4.42 11.61
CA PRO A 128 2.78 3.65 11.59
C PRO A 128 2.86 2.77 10.36
N ILE A 129 4.07 2.53 9.92
CA ILE A 129 4.42 1.60 8.87
C ILE A 129 5.50 0.68 9.42
N GLY A 130 5.34 -0.65 9.22
CA GLY A 130 6.30 -1.63 9.68
C GLY A 130 5.83 -2.47 10.86
N THR A 131 6.77 -3.13 11.52
CA THR A 131 6.53 -4.04 12.64
C THR A 131 6.89 -3.39 13.98
N PHE A 132 6.31 -3.93 15.05
CA PHE A 132 6.82 -3.64 16.39
C PHE A 132 8.24 -4.18 16.53
N MET A 133 9.09 -3.45 17.18
CA MET A 133 10.50 -3.78 17.37
C MET A 133 10.91 -3.56 18.83
N THR A 134 12.02 -4.15 19.22
CA THR A 134 12.63 -3.95 20.54
C THR A 134 13.22 -2.54 20.64
N GLU A 135 13.57 -2.13 21.86
CA GLU A 135 14.19 -0.81 22.08
C GLU A 135 15.56 -0.69 21.39
N GLU A 136 16.34 -1.77 21.38
CA GLU A 136 17.64 -1.85 20.71
C GLU A 136 17.52 -1.70 19.19
N GLU A 137 16.56 -2.41 18.61
CA GLU A 137 16.23 -2.29 17.18
C GLU A 137 15.73 -0.88 16.83
N ALA A 138 14.90 -0.29 17.71
CA ALA A 138 14.38 1.05 17.54
C ALA A 138 15.50 2.11 17.58
N GLU A 139 16.47 1.97 18.47
CA GLU A 139 17.62 2.86 18.52
C GLU A 139 18.51 2.73 17.29
N GLU A 140 18.74 1.52 16.80
CA GLU A 140 19.48 1.30 15.57
C GLU A 140 18.77 1.95 14.37
N MET A 141 17.44 1.80 14.27
CA MET A 141 16.66 2.43 13.22
C MET A 141 16.69 3.95 13.29
N ARG A 142 16.64 4.56 14.50
CA ARG A 142 16.80 6.01 14.67
C ARG A 142 18.17 6.50 14.21
N ARG A 143 19.23 5.77 14.54
CA ARG A 143 20.59 6.10 14.08
C ARG A 143 20.71 6.12 12.57
N ARG A 144 19.86 5.35 11.89
CA ARG A 144 19.77 5.29 10.43
C ARG A 144 18.78 6.30 9.82
N GLY A 145 18.21 7.18 10.64
CA GLY A 145 17.31 8.25 10.20
C GLY A 145 15.84 7.86 10.09
N ALA A 146 15.44 6.68 10.60
CA ALA A 146 14.04 6.31 10.68
C ALA A 146 13.33 7.03 11.84
N ASP A 147 12.11 7.50 11.60
CA ASP A 147 11.25 7.98 12.67
C ASP A 147 10.59 6.77 13.37
N VAL A 148 10.92 6.60 14.65
CA VAL A 148 10.46 5.46 15.44
C VAL A 148 9.73 5.95 16.68
N ARG A 149 8.44 5.66 16.76
CA ARG A 149 7.59 5.97 17.91
C ARG A 149 7.72 4.90 18.99
N VAL A 150 7.99 5.31 20.22
CA VAL A 150 8.01 4.43 21.40
C VAL A 150 6.61 4.37 22.01
N LEU A 151 6.07 3.16 22.16
CA LEU A 151 4.80 2.91 22.85
C LEU A 151 5.10 2.30 24.22
N LYS A 152 4.70 2.98 25.28
CA LYS A 152 4.92 2.56 26.67
C LYS A 152 3.61 2.05 27.27
N GLY A 153 3.51 0.73 27.42
CA GLY A 153 2.36 0.06 28.04
C GLY A 153 1.19 -0.22 27.12
N LEU A 154 0.33 -1.13 27.59
CA LEU A 154 -0.80 -1.65 26.81
C LEU A 154 -1.81 -0.56 26.41
N ASP A 155 -2.03 0.43 27.28
CA ASP A 155 -3.00 1.50 27.01
C ASP A 155 -2.56 2.37 25.81
N GLN A 156 -1.25 2.64 25.67
CA GLN A 156 -0.72 3.37 24.53
C GLN A 156 -0.79 2.53 23.25
N VAL A 157 -0.54 1.23 23.33
CA VAL A 157 -0.70 0.30 22.20
C VAL A 157 -2.15 0.26 21.73
N LEU A 158 -3.11 0.15 22.66
CA LEU A 158 -4.54 0.12 22.34
C LEU A 158 -5.04 1.47 21.77
N ALA A 159 -4.60 2.59 22.34
CA ALA A 159 -4.91 3.91 21.81
C ALA A 159 -4.38 4.08 20.39
N PHE A 160 -3.16 3.66 20.16
CA PHE A 160 -2.50 3.68 18.87
C PHE A 160 -3.18 2.78 17.82
N LEU A 161 -3.59 1.56 18.17
CA LEU A 161 -4.35 0.68 17.28
C LEU A 161 -5.71 1.29 16.89
N LYS A 162 -6.38 1.98 17.80
CA LYS A 162 -7.62 2.72 17.50
C LYS A 162 -7.38 3.90 16.56
N GLU A 163 -6.26 4.61 16.71
CA GLU A 163 -5.85 5.71 15.86
C GLU A 163 -5.58 5.22 14.42
N VAL A 164 -4.93 4.06 14.28
CA VAL A 164 -4.69 3.38 13.00
C VAL A 164 -5.98 2.94 12.32
N ASP A 165 -6.92 2.34 13.08
CA ASP A 165 -8.22 1.90 12.57
C ASP A 165 -9.11 3.08 12.11
N SER A 166 -8.93 4.26 12.68
CA SER A 166 -9.68 5.47 12.30
C SER A 166 -9.18 6.17 11.04
N GLY A 167 -8.19 5.61 10.35
CA GLY A 167 -7.70 6.15 9.08
C GLY A 167 -6.69 7.28 9.21
N GLY A 168 -5.72 7.14 10.10
CA GLY A 168 -4.62 8.11 10.28
C GLY A 168 -3.90 8.48 8.98
N VAL A 169 -3.38 9.69 8.92
CA VAL A 169 -2.64 10.23 7.76
C VAL A 169 -1.24 9.61 7.72
N TYR A 170 -0.84 9.11 6.55
CA TYR A 170 0.55 8.74 6.32
C TYR A 170 1.39 10.01 6.17
N PRO A 171 2.56 10.12 6.79
CA PRO A 171 3.51 11.13 6.36
C PRO A 171 3.91 10.86 4.91
N PRO A 172 4.07 11.88 4.12
CA PRO A 172 4.48 11.77 2.72
C PRO A 172 5.89 11.19 2.58
#